data_b16bcb57f724c923db9d4aebdff36cf9
#
_entry.id   b16bcb57f724c923db9d4aebdff36cf9
#
_cell.length_a   1.000
_cell.length_b   1.000
_cell.length_c   1.000
_cell.angle_alpha   90.00
_cell.angle_beta   90.00
_cell.angle_gamma   90.00
#
_symmetry.space_group_name_H-M   'P 1'
#
loop_
_entity.id
_entity.type
_entity.pdbx_description
1 polymer ?
#
loop_
_entity_poly.entity_id
_entity_poly.type
_entity_poly.pdbx_seq_one_letter_code
_entity_poly.pdbx_strand_id
1 'polypeptide(L)'
;MPKTYATLSLKEEGPHVLVATLNRPEVLNAISTQMGRDWLDLFNGLAADPGEVRCIVLTGAGDRAFCAGADLKERDGMSVETWRTQHAQFEQAFVALMECPVPIIAAVNGHAYGGGLETALCCDF
;
A
#
# COMPACT_ATOMS: atom_id res chain seq x y z
N MET A 1 -6.59 0.00 -18.14
CA MET A 1 -5.24 0.56 -17.98
C MET A 1 -5.02 1.01 -16.56
N PRO A 2 -4.03 0.47 -15.86
CA PRO A 2 -3.76 0.90 -14.49
C PRO A 2 -3.30 2.36 -14.47
N LYS A 3 -3.72 3.09 -13.44
CA LYS A 3 -3.19 4.43 -13.20
C LYS A 3 -1.70 4.36 -12.87
N THR A 4 -1.00 5.45 -13.09
CA THR A 4 0.38 5.63 -12.65
C THR A 4 0.38 6.35 -11.30
N TYR A 5 1.07 5.79 -10.33
CA TYR A 5 1.21 6.35 -8.98
C TYR A 5 2.65 6.75 -8.70
N ALA A 6 2.82 7.73 -7.82
CA ALA A 6 4.16 8.17 -7.42
C ALA A 6 4.88 7.14 -6.56
N THR A 7 4.15 6.41 -5.72
CA THR A 7 4.71 5.52 -4.69
C THR A 7 4.32 4.05 -4.83
N LEU A 8 3.51 3.72 -5.82
CA LEU A 8 3.11 2.34 -6.13
C LEU A 8 3.45 2.05 -7.58
N SER A 9 3.91 0.84 -7.83
CA SER A 9 4.10 0.33 -9.18
C SER A 9 3.08 -0.79 -9.42
N LEU A 10 2.36 -0.72 -10.52
CA LEU A 10 1.35 -1.70 -10.88
C LEU A 10 1.78 -2.47 -12.12
N LYS A 11 1.63 -3.79 -12.06
CA LYS A 11 1.93 -4.68 -13.19
C LYS A 11 0.83 -5.73 -13.32
N GLU A 12 0.31 -5.90 -14.52
CA GLU A 12 -0.61 -6.98 -14.81
C GLU A 12 0.16 -8.26 -15.15
N GLU A 13 -0.11 -9.35 -14.43
CA GLU A 13 0.41 -10.68 -14.70
C GLU A 13 -0.72 -11.53 -15.27
N GLY A 14 -0.73 -11.67 -16.59
CA GLY A 14 -1.85 -12.28 -17.27
C GLY A 14 -3.12 -11.44 -17.16
N PRO A 15 -4.32 -12.01 -17.44
CA PRO A 15 -5.54 -11.23 -17.51
C PRO A 15 -6.17 -10.89 -16.15
N HIS A 16 -5.77 -11.57 -15.06
CA HIS A 16 -6.54 -11.53 -13.82
C HIS A 16 -5.74 -11.22 -12.56
N VAL A 17 -4.42 -11.11 -12.65
CA VAL A 17 -3.56 -10.84 -11.49
C VAL A 17 -2.95 -9.46 -11.60
N LEU A 18 -3.15 -8.65 -10.57
CA LEU A 18 -2.52 -7.35 -10.44
C LEU A 18 -1.43 -7.44 -9.38
N VAL A 19 -0.19 -7.15 -9.77
CA VAL A 19 0.91 -7.01 -8.81
C VAL A 19 1.04 -5.53 -8.45
N ALA A 20 0.77 -5.21 -7.20
CA ALA A 20 0.94 -3.88 -6.65
C ALA A 20 2.20 -3.87 -5.79
N THR A 21 3.15 -3.03 -6.13
CA THR A 21 4.44 -2.96 -5.46
C THR A 21 4.57 -1.62 -4.74
N LEU A 22 4.83 -1.67 -3.43
CA LEU A 22 5.19 -0.49 -2.65
C LEU A 22 6.56 -0.03 -3.15
N ASN A 23 6.65 1.15 -3.70
CA ASN A 23 7.80 1.56 -4.51
C ASN A 23 8.51 2.80 -3.98
N ARG A 24 9.08 2.67 -2.80
CA ARG A 24 10.00 3.64 -2.19
C ARG A 24 11.20 2.90 -1.59
N PRO A 25 11.93 2.10 -2.40
CA PRO A 25 12.96 1.20 -1.87
C PRO A 25 14.09 1.93 -1.14
N GLU A 26 14.38 3.17 -1.51
CA GLU A 26 15.42 4.01 -0.88
C GLU A 26 15.13 4.34 0.59
N VAL A 27 13.87 4.21 1.02
CA VAL A 27 13.43 4.39 2.41
C VAL A 27 12.70 3.15 2.93
N LEU A 28 13.08 1.97 2.46
CA LEU A 28 12.52 0.69 2.87
C LEU A 28 11.00 0.61 2.69
N ASN A 29 10.49 1.25 1.67
CA ASN A 29 9.05 1.31 1.34
C ASN A 29 8.20 1.88 2.48
N ALA A 30 8.74 2.85 3.22
CA ALA A 30 8.01 3.53 4.29
C ALA A 30 6.76 4.23 3.74
N ILE A 31 5.71 4.23 4.56
CA ILE A 31 4.41 4.79 4.21
C ILE A 31 4.43 6.30 4.46
N SER A 32 4.56 7.05 3.38
CA SER A 32 4.41 8.51 3.39
C SER A 32 2.93 8.90 3.24
N THR A 33 2.64 10.18 3.44
CA THR A 33 1.31 10.73 3.14
C THR A 33 0.91 10.44 1.70
N GLN A 34 1.84 10.60 0.75
CA GLN A 34 1.56 10.32 -0.66
C GLN A 34 1.26 8.84 -0.90
N MET A 35 2.00 7.94 -0.27
CA MET A 35 1.72 6.50 -0.39
C MET A 35 0.34 6.16 0.17
N GLY A 36 -0.07 6.77 1.27
CA GLY A 36 -1.42 6.60 1.81
C GLY A 36 -2.50 7.06 0.82
N ARG A 37 -2.28 8.18 0.14
CA ARG A 37 -3.18 8.67 -0.91
C ARG A 37 -3.25 7.74 -2.12
N ASP A 38 -2.09 7.30 -2.60
CA ASP A 38 -1.99 6.40 -3.75
C ASP A 38 -2.70 5.08 -3.46
N TRP A 39 -2.46 4.53 -2.30
CA TRP A 39 -3.08 3.31 -1.81
C TRP A 39 -4.61 3.45 -1.71
N LEU A 40 -5.08 4.52 -1.07
CA LEU A 40 -6.51 4.78 -0.93
C LEU A 40 -7.20 4.91 -2.29
N ASP A 41 -6.58 5.62 -3.23
CA ASP A 41 -7.11 5.77 -4.59
C ASP A 41 -7.16 4.42 -5.31
N LEU A 42 -6.10 3.62 -5.22
CA LEU A 42 -6.05 2.29 -5.84
C LEU A 42 -7.17 1.38 -5.32
N PHE A 43 -7.29 1.23 -4.01
CA PHE A 43 -8.24 0.29 -3.42
C PHE A 43 -9.68 0.79 -3.51
N ASN A 44 -9.92 2.08 -3.43
CA ASN A 44 -11.26 2.65 -3.70
C ASN A 44 -11.66 2.43 -5.17
N GLY A 45 -10.72 2.59 -6.08
CA GLY A 45 -10.97 2.31 -7.50
C GLY A 45 -11.35 0.85 -7.74
N LEU A 46 -10.63 -0.06 -7.12
CA LEU A 46 -10.91 -1.52 -7.23
C LEU A 46 -12.24 -1.89 -6.55
N ALA A 47 -12.60 -1.22 -5.46
CA ALA A 47 -13.90 -1.44 -4.81
C ALA A 47 -15.06 -0.98 -5.69
N ALA A 48 -14.88 0.12 -6.42
CA ALA A 48 -15.90 0.62 -7.34
C ALA A 48 -16.03 -0.25 -8.58
N ASP A 49 -14.89 -0.70 -9.13
CA ASP A 49 -14.87 -1.56 -10.32
C ASP A 49 -13.53 -2.34 -10.38
N PRO A 50 -13.50 -3.61 -9.98
CA PRO A 50 -12.29 -4.41 -10.09
C PRO A 50 -11.94 -4.81 -11.53
N GLY A 51 -12.84 -4.61 -12.50
CA GLY A 51 -12.63 -5.02 -13.87
C GLY A 51 -12.36 -6.51 -13.98
N GLU A 52 -11.28 -6.88 -14.66
CA GLU A 52 -10.88 -8.28 -14.85
C GLU A 52 -9.96 -8.79 -13.73
N VAL A 53 -9.62 -7.95 -12.75
CA VAL A 53 -8.74 -8.35 -11.63
C VAL A 53 -9.48 -9.30 -10.70
N ARG A 54 -8.86 -10.46 -10.43
CA ARG A 54 -9.40 -11.49 -9.54
C ARG A 54 -8.49 -11.82 -8.37
N CYS A 55 -7.27 -11.31 -8.40
CA CYS A 55 -6.31 -11.46 -7.31
C CYS A 55 -5.30 -10.32 -7.38
N ILE A 56 -4.91 -9.82 -6.21
CA ILE A 56 -3.85 -8.82 -6.08
C ILE A 56 -2.70 -9.47 -5.31
N VAL A 57 -1.49 -9.28 -5.82
CA VAL A 57 -0.27 -9.58 -5.08
C VAL A 57 0.34 -8.26 -4.63
N LEU A 58 0.44 -8.05 -3.33
CA LEU A 58 1.06 -6.87 -2.74
C LEU A 58 2.46 -7.21 -2.27
N THR A 59 3.45 -6.48 -2.73
CA THR A 59 4.85 -6.71 -2.39
C THR A 59 5.62 -5.39 -2.24
N GLY A 60 6.87 -5.45 -1.84
CA GLY A 60 7.75 -4.29 -1.73
C GLY A 60 8.82 -4.27 -2.82
N ALA A 61 9.17 -3.10 -3.30
CA ALA A 61 10.28 -2.93 -4.23
C ALA A 61 11.62 -3.18 -3.54
N GLY A 62 12.58 -3.71 -4.28
CA GLY A 62 13.91 -3.99 -3.78
C GLY A 62 14.02 -5.33 -3.07
N ASP A 63 15.16 -5.54 -2.43
CA ASP A 63 15.54 -6.81 -1.81
C ASP A 63 15.69 -6.71 -0.28
N ARG A 64 15.34 -5.58 0.33
CA ARG A 64 15.56 -5.32 1.76
C ARG A 64 14.29 -5.35 2.59
N ALA A 65 13.22 -4.74 2.12
CA ALA A 65 12.01 -4.56 2.91
C ALA A 65 10.75 -4.76 2.08
N PHE A 66 9.75 -5.33 2.71
CA PHE A 66 8.37 -5.23 2.27
C PHE A 66 7.86 -3.81 2.55
N CYS A 67 7.85 -3.42 3.82
CA CYS A 67 7.46 -2.08 4.26
C CYS A 67 7.95 -1.82 5.69
N ALA A 68 8.63 -0.71 5.90
CA ALA A 68 9.17 -0.34 7.21
C ALA A 68 8.16 0.37 8.13
N GLY A 69 6.94 0.62 7.64
CA GLY A 69 5.92 1.33 8.39
C GLY A 69 5.90 2.83 8.08
N ALA A 70 5.34 3.64 8.99
CA ALA A 70 5.21 5.07 8.76
C ALA A 70 6.56 5.75 8.53
N ASP A 71 6.56 6.72 7.63
CA ASP A 71 7.75 7.51 7.31
C ASP A 71 8.05 8.47 8.47
N LEU A 72 9.02 8.10 9.32
CA LEU A 72 9.38 8.88 10.50
C LEU A 72 10.07 10.19 10.15
N LYS A 73 10.77 10.27 9.02
CA LYS A 73 11.37 11.52 8.55
C LYS A 73 10.30 12.54 8.16
N GLU A 74 9.25 12.08 7.49
CA GLU A 74 8.11 12.93 7.15
C GLU A 74 7.40 13.43 8.42
N ARG A 75 7.30 12.58 9.45
CA ARG A 75 6.67 12.93 10.73
C ARG A 75 7.49 13.86 11.59
N ASP A 76 8.80 13.92 11.37
CA ASP A 76 9.67 14.80 12.12
C ASP A 76 9.30 16.27 11.88
N GLY A 77 8.98 16.99 12.95
CA GLY A 77 8.52 18.37 12.87
C GLY A 77 7.06 18.57 12.44
N MET A 78 6.33 17.49 12.22
CA MET A 78 4.91 17.56 11.83
C MET A 78 4.06 18.11 12.99
N SER A 79 3.13 19.02 12.67
CA SER A 79 2.16 19.51 13.66
C SER A 79 1.22 18.38 14.10
N VAL A 80 0.64 18.52 15.28
CA VAL A 80 -0.36 17.57 15.78
C VAL A 80 -1.56 17.49 14.83
N GLU A 81 -2.00 18.61 14.28
CA GLU A 81 -3.12 18.65 13.33
C GLU A 81 -2.81 17.88 12.04
N THR A 82 -1.62 18.10 11.49
CA THR A 82 -1.18 17.38 10.28
C THR A 82 -1.05 15.89 10.57
N TRP A 83 -0.49 15.53 11.72
CA TRP A 83 -0.38 14.13 12.14
C TRP A 83 -1.76 13.47 12.27
N ARG A 84 -2.73 14.15 12.87
CA ARG A 84 -4.10 13.61 12.99
C ARG A 84 -4.75 13.39 11.63
N THR A 85 -4.56 14.32 10.71
CA THR A 85 -5.07 14.20 9.33
C THR A 85 -4.45 13.01 8.62
N GLN A 86 -3.12 12.84 8.73
CA GLN A 86 -2.41 11.71 8.16
C GLN A 86 -2.88 10.39 8.77
N HIS A 87 -3.01 10.35 10.10
CA HIS A 87 -3.45 9.14 10.80
C HIS A 87 -4.84 8.70 10.36
N ALA A 88 -5.79 9.65 10.27
CA ALA A 88 -7.14 9.37 9.77
C ALA A 88 -7.11 8.83 8.34
N GLN A 89 -6.26 9.41 7.48
CA GLN A 89 -6.10 8.94 6.11
C GLN A 89 -5.53 7.52 6.05
N PHE A 90 -4.54 7.21 6.90
CA PHE A 90 -3.96 5.87 6.98
C PHE A 90 -4.99 4.84 7.45
N GLU A 91 -5.82 5.20 8.42
CA GLU A 91 -6.92 4.31 8.85
C GLU A 91 -7.87 4.01 7.68
N GLN A 92 -8.24 5.02 6.91
CA GLN A 92 -9.07 4.84 5.71
C GLN A 92 -8.39 3.95 4.67
N ALA A 93 -7.09 4.12 4.48
CA ALA A 93 -6.32 3.30 3.54
C ALA A 93 -6.27 1.83 3.96
N PHE A 94 -6.08 1.55 5.25
CA PHE A 94 -6.11 0.18 5.77
C PHE A 94 -7.50 -0.44 5.64
N VAL A 95 -8.56 0.31 5.94
CA VAL A 95 -9.94 -0.16 5.77
C VAL A 95 -10.21 -0.49 4.30
N ALA A 96 -9.79 0.38 3.38
CA ALA A 96 -9.97 0.15 1.94
C ALA A 96 -9.25 -1.13 1.47
N LEU A 97 -8.07 -1.40 2.02
CA LEU A 97 -7.34 -2.66 1.73
C LEU A 97 -8.12 -3.87 2.26
N MET A 98 -8.56 -3.82 3.51
CA MET A 98 -9.30 -4.93 4.13
C MET A 98 -10.65 -5.21 3.45
N GLU A 99 -11.29 -4.17 2.92
CA GLU A 99 -12.59 -4.28 2.24
C GLU A 99 -12.46 -4.53 0.74
N CYS A 100 -11.26 -4.73 0.23
CA CYS A 100 -11.04 -5.01 -1.18
C CYS A 100 -11.88 -6.21 -1.63
N PRO A 101 -12.63 -6.10 -2.75
CA PRO A 101 -13.54 -7.17 -3.18
C PRO A 101 -12.85 -8.39 -3.78
N VAL A 102 -11.55 -8.30 -4.05
CA VAL A 102 -10.77 -9.44 -4.56
C VAL A 102 -9.69 -9.83 -3.55
N PRO A 103 -9.28 -11.12 -3.51
CA PRO A 103 -8.25 -11.58 -2.58
C PRO A 103 -6.93 -10.83 -2.76
N ILE A 104 -6.27 -10.53 -1.65
CA ILE A 104 -4.94 -9.91 -1.66
C ILE A 104 -3.97 -10.86 -0.97
N ILE A 105 -2.87 -11.15 -1.66
CA ILE A 105 -1.76 -11.95 -1.16
C ILE A 105 -0.61 -11.00 -0.83
N ALA A 106 -0.14 -11.00 0.42
CA ALA A 106 1.07 -10.30 0.79
C ALA A 106 2.28 -11.16 0.44
N ALA A 107 3.02 -10.76 -0.58
CA ALA A 107 4.31 -11.37 -0.90
C ALA A 107 5.39 -10.62 -0.12
N VAL A 108 5.61 -11.04 1.12
CA VAL A 108 6.52 -10.37 2.04
C VAL A 108 7.96 -10.69 1.66
N ASN A 109 8.63 -9.74 1.02
CA ASN A 109 9.94 -9.92 0.42
C ASN A 109 11.11 -9.47 1.33
N GLY A 110 10.84 -9.05 2.54
CA GLY A 110 11.85 -8.57 3.48
C GLY A 110 11.21 -8.00 4.74
N HIS A 111 11.89 -7.05 5.37
CA HIS A 111 11.44 -6.45 6.62
C HIS A 111 10.02 -5.89 6.54
N ALA A 112 9.22 -6.16 7.57
CA ALA A 112 7.87 -5.62 7.73
C ALA A 112 7.71 -5.16 9.18
N TYR A 113 7.76 -3.85 9.41
CA TYR A 113 7.72 -3.24 10.75
C TYR A 113 6.49 -2.35 10.91
N GLY A 114 5.95 -2.28 12.12
CA GLY A 114 4.86 -1.36 12.45
C GLY A 114 3.73 -1.43 11.43
N GLY A 115 3.42 -0.31 10.79
CA GLY A 115 2.40 -0.25 9.73
C GLY A 115 2.67 -1.17 8.55
N GLY A 116 3.93 -1.54 8.29
CA GLY A 116 4.28 -2.52 7.28
C GLY A 116 3.85 -3.94 7.65
N LEU A 117 4.02 -4.32 8.91
CA LEU A 117 3.51 -5.59 9.40
C LEU A 117 1.97 -5.58 9.43
N GLU A 118 1.37 -4.49 9.87
CA GLU A 118 -0.08 -4.32 9.84
C GLU A 118 -0.62 -4.46 8.42
N THR A 119 0.07 -3.90 7.43
CA THR A 119 -0.28 -4.05 6.01
C THR A 119 -0.33 -5.52 5.60
N ALA A 120 0.71 -6.27 5.93
CA ALA A 120 0.75 -7.71 5.62
C ALA A 120 -0.40 -8.45 6.31
N LEU A 121 -0.68 -8.13 7.58
CA LEU A 121 -1.75 -8.77 8.35
C LEU A 121 -3.16 -8.40 7.85
N CYS A 122 -3.32 -7.28 7.18
CA CYS A 122 -4.60 -6.87 6.58
C CYS A 122 -4.90 -7.58 5.27
N CYS A 123 -3.92 -8.24 4.67
CA CYS A 123 -4.13 -9.06 3.48
C CYS A 123 -4.82 -10.37 3.83
N ASP A 124 -5.37 -11.05 2.83
CA ASP A 124 -6.10 -12.31 3.03
C ASP A 124 -5.16 -13.50 3.23
N PHE A 125 -3.98 -13.43 2.59
CA PHE A 125 -2.96 -14.48 2.67
C PHE A 125 -1.57 -13.88 2.80
#